data_a303a26c53583245ba8cd259e58dbe31
#
_entry.id   a303a26c53583245ba8cd259e58dbe31
#
_cell.length_a   1.000
_cell.length_b   1.000
_cell.length_c   1.000
_cell.angle_alpha   90.00
_cell.angle_beta   90.00
_cell.angle_gamma   90.00
#
_symmetry.space_group_name_H-M   'P 1'
#
loop_
_entity.id
_entity.type
_entity.pdbx_description
1 polymer ?
#
loop_
_entity_poly.entity_id
_entity_poly.type
_entity_poly.pdbx_seq_one_letter_code
_entity_poly.pdbx_strand_id
1 'polypeptide(L)'
;MCIRDSEADHADVKVVKGMVEKPAVEDAPSNFVATGRYLLDRQVFDALRRTKPGKGGEIQITDAIELMITEGHPVHIIVHHGLRHDLGNPGGYIRACVDFALQNETYGPSLKTWLQERLAQENLGS
;
A
#
# COMPACT_ATOMS: atom_id res chain seq x y z
N MET A 1 -5.06 3.30 6.15
CA MET A 1 -4.89 4.74 5.82
C MET A 1 -5.62 5.01 4.51
N CYS A 2 -6.66 5.85 4.54
CA CYS A 2 -7.40 6.26 3.34
C CYS A 2 -7.05 7.69 2.96
N ILE A 3 -7.14 8.02 1.68
CA ILE A 3 -6.67 9.27 1.09
C ILE A 3 -7.87 10.00 0.48
N ARG A 4 -7.97 11.30 0.76
CA ARG A 4 -8.83 12.22 0.04
C ARG A 4 -7.99 12.99 -0.98
N ASP A 5 -8.27 12.80 -2.25
CA ASP A 5 -7.53 13.39 -3.36
C ASP A 5 -8.31 14.48 -4.11
N SER A 6 -7.64 15.16 -4.99
CA SER A 6 -8.21 15.98 -6.05
C SER A 6 -7.69 15.52 -7.40
N GLU A 7 -8.37 15.90 -8.46
CA GLU A 7 -7.85 15.73 -9.82
C GLU A 7 -6.46 16.38 -9.93
N ALA A 8 -5.54 15.65 -10.55
CA ALA A 8 -4.17 16.09 -10.74
C ALA A 8 -3.88 16.27 -12.24
N ASP A 9 -2.83 17.00 -12.53
CA ASP A 9 -2.38 17.26 -13.90
C ASP A 9 -1.89 16.03 -14.67
N HIS A 10 -1.70 14.91 -13.96
CA HIS A 10 -1.27 13.62 -14.55
C HIS A 10 -2.15 12.48 -14.02
N ALA A 11 -2.47 11.51 -14.89
CA ALA A 11 -3.38 10.41 -14.58
C ALA A 11 -2.98 9.61 -13.32
N ASP A 12 -1.68 9.45 -13.07
CA ASP A 12 -1.15 8.63 -11.97
C ASP A 12 -0.63 9.45 -10.78
N VAL A 13 -0.59 10.78 -10.88
CA VAL A 13 -0.17 11.65 -9.79
C VAL A 13 -1.37 12.45 -9.31
N LYS A 14 -1.67 12.40 -8.02
CA LYS A 14 -2.80 13.12 -7.42
C LYS A 14 -2.36 13.95 -6.23
N VAL A 15 -2.95 15.12 -6.09
CA VAL A 15 -2.76 15.97 -4.91
C VAL A 15 -3.61 15.43 -3.76
N VAL A 16 -2.98 15.22 -2.61
CA VAL A 16 -3.66 14.76 -1.40
C VAL A 16 -4.25 15.96 -0.66
N LYS A 17 -5.55 15.88 -0.36
CA LYS A 17 -6.27 16.90 0.43
C LYS A 17 -6.54 16.48 1.87
N GLY A 18 -6.25 15.24 2.20
CA GLY A 18 -6.41 14.71 3.54
C GLY A 18 -6.12 13.22 3.62
N MET A 19 -5.74 12.75 4.79
CA MET A 19 -5.45 11.35 5.08
C MET A 19 -6.08 10.94 6.40
N VAL A 20 -6.69 9.75 6.44
CA VAL A 20 -7.33 9.23 7.64
C VAL A 20 -6.80 7.82 7.93
N GLU A 21 -6.36 7.58 9.16
CA GLU A 21 -5.87 6.28 9.60
C GLU A 21 -7.01 5.34 9.95
N LYS A 22 -7.11 4.22 9.23
CA LYS A 22 -8.07 3.13 9.47
C LYS A 22 -9.50 3.64 9.75
N PRO A 23 -10.12 4.41 8.85
CA PRO A 23 -11.50 4.85 9.01
C PRO A 23 -12.45 3.64 8.97
N ALA A 24 -13.66 3.80 9.48
CA ALA A 24 -14.73 2.87 9.17
C ALA A 24 -15.06 2.93 7.67
N VAL A 25 -15.70 1.90 7.13
CA VAL A 25 -15.96 1.83 5.67
C VAL A 25 -16.81 3.01 5.21
N GLU A 26 -17.80 3.38 6.01
CA GLU A 26 -18.72 4.51 5.78
C GLU A 26 -18.03 5.87 5.87
N ASP A 27 -16.93 5.97 6.61
CA ASP A 27 -16.16 7.20 6.81
C ASP A 27 -14.96 7.32 5.86
N ALA A 28 -14.73 6.30 5.02
CA ALA A 28 -13.61 6.30 4.09
C ALA A 28 -13.77 7.37 3.02
N PRO A 29 -12.84 8.35 2.91
CA PRO A 29 -12.99 9.46 1.97
C PRO A 29 -12.85 9.05 0.50
N SER A 30 -12.23 7.90 0.23
CA SER A 30 -12.07 7.32 -1.11
C SER A 30 -11.65 5.84 -1.03
N ASN A 31 -11.49 5.21 -2.20
CA ASN A 31 -10.93 3.86 -2.33
C ASN A 31 -9.39 3.85 -2.43
N PHE A 32 -8.74 5.01 -2.39
CA PHE A 32 -7.29 5.08 -2.41
C PHE A 32 -6.72 4.81 -1.03
N VAL A 33 -5.74 3.91 -0.97
CA VAL A 33 -5.03 3.56 0.25
C VAL A 33 -3.54 3.75 0.07
N ALA A 34 -2.88 4.36 1.06
CA ALA A 34 -1.43 4.44 1.05
C ALA A 34 -0.83 3.08 1.43
N THR A 35 0.03 2.57 0.57
CA THR A 35 0.63 1.25 0.71
C THR A 35 2.09 1.28 1.18
N GLY A 36 2.58 2.47 1.52
CA GLY A 36 3.95 2.71 1.95
C GLY A 36 4.77 3.47 0.90
N ARG A 37 6.10 3.46 1.08
CA ARG A 37 7.09 4.18 0.26
C ARG A 37 6.86 5.70 0.28
N TYR A 38 7.15 6.29 1.43
CA TYR A 38 7.08 7.73 1.64
C TYR A 38 8.42 8.39 1.29
N LEU A 39 8.35 9.45 0.50
CA LEU A 39 9.40 10.44 0.35
C LEU A 39 8.93 11.69 1.08
N LEU A 40 9.58 12.02 2.19
CA LEU A 40 9.17 13.09 3.07
C LEU A 40 10.34 14.05 3.27
N ASP A 41 10.05 15.34 3.32
CA ASP A 41 11.07 16.31 3.69
C ASP A 41 11.28 16.35 5.22
N ARG A 42 12.29 17.10 5.67
CA ARG A 42 12.64 17.19 7.09
C ARG A 42 11.54 17.78 7.97
N GLN A 43 10.59 18.51 7.42
CA GLN A 43 9.51 19.15 8.18
C GLN A 43 8.56 18.11 8.79
N VAL A 44 8.55 16.89 8.27
CA VAL A 44 7.81 15.78 8.88
C VAL A 44 8.21 15.54 10.34
N PHE A 45 9.49 15.75 10.70
CA PHE A 45 9.93 15.56 12.09
C PHE A 45 9.34 16.60 13.04
N ASP A 46 9.12 17.82 12.57
CA ASP A 46 8.46 18.86 13.35
C ASP A 46 6.96 18.60 13.48
N ALA A 47 6.32 18.12 12.41
CA ALA A 47 4.95 17.65 12.46
C ALA A 47 4.78 16.48 13.45
N LEU A 48 5.67 15.47 13.40
CA LEU A 48 5.65 14.32 14.32
C LEU A 48 5.80 14.73 15.79
N ARG A 49 6.63 15.72 16.11
CA ARG A 49 6.78 16.23 17.49
C ARG A 49 5.51 16.87 18.03
N ARG A 50 4.66 17.39 17.15
CA ARG A 50 3.39 18.06 17.47
C ARG A 50 2.19 17.12 17.37
N THR A 51 2.35 15.98 16.71
CA THR A 51 1.31 14.97 16.56
C THR A 51 1.03 14.31 17.90
N LYS A 52 -0.26 14.23 18.28
CA LYS A 52 -0.70 13.55 19.48
C LYS A 52 -0.86 12.05 19.20
N PRO A 53 -0.76 11.19 20.25
CA PRO A 53 -1.08 9.79 20.09
C PRO A 53 -2.49 9.60 19.53
N GLY A 54 -2.59 8.86 18.43
CA GLY A 54 -3.83 8.56 17.73
C GLY A 54 -4.44 7.21 18.14
N LYS A 55 -5.08 6.55 17.20
CA LYS A 55 -5.70 5.24 17.41
C LYS A 55 -4.67 4.22 17.91
N GLY A 56 -4.93 3.60 19.06
CA GLY A 56 -4.01 2.65 19.70
C GLY A 56 -2.96 3.28 20.61
N GLY A 57 -2.97 4.60 20.80
CA GLY A 57 -2.01 5.30 21.66
C GLY A 57 -0.63 5.53 21.04
N GLU A 58 -0.49 5.27 19.72
CA GLU A 58 0.75 5.43 18.96
C GLU A 58 0.74 6.74 18.18
N ILE A 59 1.93 7.34 17.97
CA ILE A 59 2.09 8.46 17.05
C ILE A 59 2.10 7.90 15.63
N GLN A 60 1.10 8.28 14.84
CA GLN A 60 0.91 7.81 13.49
C GLN A 60 1.52 8.78 12.48
N ILE A 61 2.28 8.24 11.50
CA ILE A 61 2.81 9.05 10.41
C ILE A 61 1.70 9.69 9.57
N THR A 62 0.55 9.05 9.49
CA THR A 62 -0.64 9.56 8.79
C THR A 62 -1.10 10.89 9.38
N ASP A 63 -1.17 10.96 10.72
CA ASP A 63 -1.63 12.16 11.42
C ASP A 63 -0.63 13.31 11.27
N ALA A 64 0.67 13.00 11.21
CA ALA A 64 1.70 14.00 10.92
C ALA A 64 1.60 14.54 9.49
N ILE A 65 1.33 13.66 8.50
CA ILE A 65 1.11 14.08 7.11
C ILE A 65 -0.17 14.91 6.99
N GLU A 66 -1.24 14.52 7.66
CA GLU A 66 -2.50 15.30 7.71
C GLU A 66 -2.26 16.70 8.30
N LEU A 67 -1.47 16.79 9.36
CA LEU A 67 -1.06 18.08 9.93
C LEU A 67 -0.30 18.93 8.91
N MET A 68 0.64 18.35 8.18
CA MET A 68 1.39 19.05 7.12
C MET A 68 0.47 19.55 6.01
N ILE A 69 -0.52 18.73 5.59
CA ILE A 69 -1.51 19.11 4.57
C ILE A 69 -2.32 20.33 5.07
N THR A 70 -2.78 20.32 6.32
CA THR A 70 -3.54 21.43 6.90
C THR A 70 -2.71 22.72 7.03
N GLU A 71 -1.40 22.61 7.16
CA GLU A 71 -0.45 23.72 7.19
C GLU A 71 -0.06 24.21 5.77
N GLY A 72 -0.63 23.62 4.73
CA GLY A 72 -0.43 24.03 3.33
C GLY A 72 0.77 23.41 2.64
N HIS A 73 1.37 22.37 3.24
CA HIS A 73 2.43 21.61 2.55
C HIS A 73 1.83 20.76 1.43
N PRO A 74 2.38 20.80 0.21
CA PRO A 74 1.90 19.96 -0.88
C PRO A 74 2.26 18.50 -0.64
N VAL A 75 1.26 17.63 -0.69
CA VAL A 75 1.44 16.18 -0.63
C VAL A 75 0.85 15.56 -1.89
N HIS A 76 1.63 14.69 -2.52
CA HIS A 76 1.23 13.98 -3.74
C HIS A 76 1.28 12.48 -3.52
N ILE A 77 0.43 11.77 -4.21
CA ILE A 77 0.50 10.32 -4.34
C ILE A 77 0.76 9.93 -5.78
N ILE A 78 1.41 8.80 -5.94
CA ILE A 78 1.53 8.11 -7.23
C ILE A 78 0.65 6.87 -7.15
N VAL A 79 -0.31 6.77 -8.07
CA VAL A 79 -1.21 5.62 -8.17
C VAL A 79 -0.42 4.44 -8.73
N HIS A 80 -0.38 3.34 -7.98
CA HIS A 80 0.32 2.12 -8.38
C HIS A 80 -0.66 1.12 -8.98
N HIS A 81 -0.41 0.71 -10.23
CA HIS A 81 -1.22 -0.25 -10.97
C HIS A 81 -0.65 -1.68 -10.99
N GLY A 82 0.51 -1.89 -10.36
CA GLY A 82 1.16 -3.20 -10.28
C GLY A 82 0.57 -4.11 -9.21
N LEU A 83 1.07 -5.34 -9.17
CA LEU A 83 0.72 -6.29 -8.13
C LEU A 83 1.22 -5.81 -6.76
N ARG A 84 0.36 -5.93 -5.78
CA ARG A 84 0.67 -5.69 -4.38
C ARG A 84 0.53 -6.98 -3.59
N HIS A 85 1.58 -7.33 -2.86
CA HIS A 85 1.57 -8.48 -1.95
C HIS A 85 1.53 -8.02 -0.50
N ASP A 86 0.64 -8.62 0.27
CA ASP A 86 0.64 -8.47 1.73
C ASP A 86 1.46 -9.60 2.35
N LEU A 87 2.64 -9.26 2.84
CA LEU A 87 3.57 -10.20 3.46
C LEU A 87 3.32 -10.39 4.97
N GLY A 88 2.32 -9.71 5.53
CA GLY A 88 1.97 -9.78 6.95
C GLY A 88 1.29 -11.10 7.37
N ASN A 89 1.03 -12.00 6.41
CA ASN A 89 0.47 -13.32 6.69
C ASN A 89 1.17 -14.39 5.84
N PRO A 90 1.24 -15.67 6.31
CA PRO A 90 1.95 -16.74 5.60
C PRO A 90 1.43 -17.00 4.19
N GLY A 91 0.11 -16.97 4.00
CA GLY A 91 -0.49 -17.20 2.68
C GLY A 91 -0.14 -16.13 1.65
N GLY A 92 -0.13 -14.86 2.08
CA GLY A 92 0.31 -13.73 1.24
C GLY A 92 1.78 -13.83 0.89
N TYR A 93 2.64 -14.21 1.84
CA TYR A 93 4.06 -14.43 1.62
C TYR A 93 4.31 -15.52 0.57
N ILE A 94 3.66 -16.68 0.70
CA ILE A 94 3.80 -17.80 -0.25
C ILE A 94 3.36 -17.37 -1.65
N ARG A 95 2.22 -16.69 -1.78
CA ARG A 95 1.76 -16.17 -3.08
C ARG A 95 2.77 -15.20 -3.70
N ALA A 96 3.32 -14.29 -2.91
CA ALA A 96 4.36 -13.37 -3.38
C ALA A 96 5.58 -14.13 -3.90
N CYS A 97 6.05 -15.14 -3.18
CA CYS A 97 7.18 -15.97 -3.61
C CYS A 97 6.89 -16.65 -4.96
N VAL A 98 5.70 -17.21 -5.13
CA VAL A 98 5.30 -17.85 -6.39
C VAL A 98 5.22 -16.83 -7.53
N ASP A 99 4.57 -15.68 -7.31
CA ASP A 99 4.42 -14.65 -8.35
C ASP A 99 5.77 -14.10 -8.80
N PHE A 100 6.70 -13.80 -7.87
CA PHE A 100 8.05 -13.38 -8.24
C PHE A 100 8.86 -14.48 -8.90
N ALA A 101 8.73 -15.71 -8.43
CA ALA A 101 9.44 -16.85 -9.00
C ALA A 101 8.99 -17.14 -10.44
N LEU A 102 7.69 -17.02 -10.74
CA LEU A 102 7.15 -17.21 -12.09
C LEU A 102 7.64 -16.15 -13.09
N GLN A 103 8.00 -14.95 -12.63
CA GLN A 103 8.55 -13.88 -13.45
C GLN A 103 10.06 -14.04 -13.71
N ASN A 104 10.73 -14.96 -13.03
CA ASN A 104 12.16 -15.17 -13.20
C ASN A 104 12.45 -15.93 -14.50
N GLU A 105 13.35 -15.39 -15.33
CA GLU A 105 13.69 -15.94 -16.65
C GLU A 105 14.35 -17.33 -16.57
N THR A 106 15.13 -17.58 -15.52
CA THR A 106 15.91 -18.81 -15.39
C THR A 106 15.07 -20.00 -14.95
N TYR A 107 14.26 -19.85 -13.92
CA TYR A 107 13.53 -20.96 -13.32
C TYR A 107 11.99 -20.82 -13.37
N GLY A 108 11.48 -19.67 -13.78
CA GLY A 108 10.04 -19.45 -13.91
C GLY A 108 9.35 -20.45 -14.85
N PRO A 109 9.89 -20.74 -16.04
CA PRO A 109 9.29 -21.73 -16.94
C PRO A 109 9.16 -23.12 -16.33
N SER A 110 10.22 -23.62 -15.67
CA SER A 110 10.19 -24.94 -15.01
C SER A 110 9.24 -24.97 -13.80
N LEU A 111 9.22 -23.89 -13.02
CA LEU A 111 8.28 -23.74 -11.91
C LEU A 111 6.82 -23.77 -12.38
N LYS A 112 6.52 -23.07 -13.48
CA LYS A 112 5.18 -23.06 -14.06
C LYS A 112 4.71 -24.47 -14.44
N THR A 113 5.57 -25.24 -15.13
CA THR A 113 5.28 -26.63 -15.51
C THR A 113 5.02 -27.48 -14.26
N TRP A 114 5.92 -27.41 -13.29
CA TRP A 114 5.78 -28.14 -12.05
C TRP A 114 4.48 -27.82 -11.29
N LEU A 115 4.10 -26.53 -11.19
CA LEU A 115 2.85 -26.12 -10.57
C LEU A 115 1.63 -26.71 -11.30
N GLN A 116 1.64 -26.68 -12.64
CA GLN A 116 0.54 -27.25 -13.44
C GLN A 116 0.38 -28.76 -13.21
N GLU A 117 1.49 -29.52 -13.22
CA GLU A 117 1.51 -30.95 -12.93
C GLU A 117 1.01 -31.25 -11.51
N ARG A 118 1.46 -30.47 -10.52
CA ARG A 118 1.07 -30.63 -9.13
C ARG A 118 -0.42 -30.42 -8.92
N LEU A 119 -0.98 -29.36 -9.49
CA LEU A 119 -2.42 -29.07 -9.40
C LEU A 119 -3.28 -30.11 -10.16
N ALA A 120 -2.78 -30.64 -11.28
CA ALA A 120 -3.46 -31.71 -12.01
C ALA A 120 -3.55 -33.00 -11.18
N GLN A 121 -2.51 -33.35 -10.43
CA GLN A 121 -2.49 -34.51 -9.53
C GLN A 121 -3.50 -34.39 -8.38
N GLU A 122 -3.67 -33.19 -7.80
CA GLU A 122 -4.65 -32.97 -6.73
C GLU A 122 -6.09 -33.10 -7.20
N ASN A 123 -6.38 -32.70 -8.43
CA ASN A 123 -7.72 -32.86 -9.03
C ASN A 123 -8.09 -34.30 -9.41
N LEU A 124 -7.12 -35.22 -9.48
CA LEU A 124 -7.35 -36.64 -9.75
C LEU A 124 -7.56 -37.47 -8.46
N GLY A 125 -7.29 -36.86 -7.29
CA GLY A 125 -7.41 -37.54 -5.98
C GLY A 125 -8.67 -37.18 -5.19
N SER A 126 -9.57 -36.37 -5.76
CA SER A 126 -10.89 -36.02 -5.23
C SER A 126 -11.98 -36.73 -6.02
#